data_e8a42d8c171d593d53bcc9bdc8deca0e
#
_entry.id   e8a42d8c171d593d53bcc9bdc8deca0e
#
_cell.length_a   1.000
_cell.length_b   1.000
_cell.length_c   1.000
_cell.angle_alpha   90.00
_cell.angle_beta   90.00
_cell.angle_gamma   90.00
#
_symmetry.space_group_name_H-M   'P 1'
#
loop_
_entity.id
_entity.type
_entity.pdbx_description
1 polymer ?
#
loop_
_entity_poly.entity_id
_entity_poly.type
_entity_poly.pdbx_seq_one_letter_code
_entity_poly.pdbx_strand_id
1 'polypeptide(L)'
;MTKPTNSEQALLVFLRLSDDTFGTAEDRERIFELEDQLAAAVKDAAAGEYDGHECGNGWGVLYLYGPEATHLAEAAVPLVRRFGPREGSYLVRRYGGTGAREERLTI
;
A
#
# COMPACT_ATOMS: atom_id res chain seq x y z
N MET A 1 6.30 2.53 27.01
CA MET A 1 5.02 3.18 26.74
C MET A 1 4.68 3.12 25.26
N THR A 2 3.46 2.85 24.98
CA THR A 2 3.03 2.71 23.61
C THR A 2 2.80 4.08 22.97
N LYS A 3 3.33 4.25 21.77
CA LYS A 3 3.11 5.45 21.00
C LYS A 3 1.61 5.57 20.66
N PRO A 4 1.05 6.77 20.71
CA PRO A 4 -0.34 6.96 20.29
C PRO A 4 -0.53 6.53 18.83
N THR A 5 -1.47 5.65 18.60
CA THR A 5 -1.72 5.13 17.25
C THR A 5 -2.28 6.20 16.33
N ASN A 6 -2.95 7.22 16.89
CA ASN A 6 -3.54 8.28 16.07
C ASN A 6 -2.49 9.18 15.43
N SER A 7 -1.22 9.10 15.87
CA SER A 7 -0.15 9.86 15.24
C SER A 7 0.46 9.13 14.04
N GLU A 8 0.16 7.85 13.90
CA GLU A 8 0.66 7.07 12.77
C GLU A 8 -0.34 7.14 11.62
N GLN A 9 0.18 7.39 10.44
CA GLN A 9 -0.62 7.46 9.23
C GLN A 9 -0.33 6.24 8.36
N ALA A 10 -1.10 6.08 7.30
CA ALA A 10 -0.97 4.88 6.48
C ALA A 10 -1.17 5.19 5.00
N LEU A 11 -0.56 4.37 4.18
CA LEU A 11 -0.86 4.28 2.76
C LEU A 11 -1.32 2.86 2.51
N LEU A 12 -2.52 2.72 1.93
CA LEU A 12 -3.05 1.42 1.56
C LEU A 12 -3.10 1.35 0.04
N VAL A 13 -2.51 0.29 -0.51
CA VAL A 13 -2.46 0.10 -1.95
C VAL A 13 -3.44 -1.01 -2.30
N PHE A 14 -4.51 -0.67 -3.02
CA PHE A 14 -5.55 -1.61 -3.42
C PHE A 14 -5.30 -2.03 -4.86
N LEU A 15 -4.85 -3.27 -5.04
CA LEU A 15 -4.56 -3.81 -6.36
C LEU A 15 -5.66 -4.78 -6.77
N ARG A 16 -6.26 -4.52 -7.92
CA ARG A 16 -7.26 -5.43 -8.47
C ARG A 16 -6.55 -6.68 -8.97
N LEU A 17 -7.00 -7.86 -8.53
CA LEU A 17 -6.41 -9.13 -8.92
C LEU A 17 -7.03 -9.61 -10.23
N SER A 18 -6.41 -10.62 -10.84
CA SER A 18 -6.88 -11.17 -12.12
C SER A 18 -8.09 -12.09 -11.95
N ASP A 19 -8.38 -12.51 -10.73
CA ASP A 19 -9.59 -13.30 -10.45
C ASP A 19 -10.34 -12.66 -9.29
N ASP A 20 -11.47 -13.25 -8.92
CA ASP A 20 -12.34 -12.68 -7.89
C ASP A 20 -12.09 -13.26 -6.50
N THR A 21 -10.98 -13.97 -6.33
CA THR A 21 -10.66 -14.61 -5.06
C THR A 21 -9.32 -14.13 -4.53
N PHE A 22 -8.32 -14.99 -4.52
CA PHE A 22 -7.04 -14.71 -3.88
C PHE A 22 -5.94 -14.34 -4.88
N GLY A 23 -6.28 -14.31 -6.17
CA GLY A 23 -5.30 -14.07 -7.20
C GLY A 23 -4.64 -15.35 -7.69
N THR A 24 -4.03 -15.28 -8.86
CA THR A 24 -3.29 -16.39 -9.44
C THR A 24 -1.88 -16.44 -8.86
N ALA A 25 -1.15 -17.50 -9.17
CA ALA A 25 0.27 -17.59 -8.79
C ALA A 25 1.06 -16.43 -9.37
N GLU A 26 0.74 -16.04 -10.62
CA GLU A 26 1.40 -14.91 -11.27
C GLU A 26 1.11 -13.61 -10.54
N ASP A 27 -0.15 -13.38 -10.14
CA ASP A 27 -0.51 -12.20 -9.36
C ASP A 27 0.35 -12.12 -8.10
N ARG A 28 0.47 -13.25 -7.40
CA ARG A 28 1.22 -13.27 -6.14
C ARG A 28 2.70 -13.01 -6.34
N GLU A 29 3.29 -13.56 -7.40
CA GLU A 29 4.69 -13.31 -7.69
C GLU A 29 4.96 -11.84 -7.99
N ARG A 30 4.09 -11.21 -8.76
CA ARG A 30 4.21 -9.79 -9.08
C ARG A 30 4.07 -8.94 -7.83
N ILE A 31 3.16 -9.32 -6.94
CA ILE A 31 2.97 -8.60 -5.67
C ILE A 31 4.21 -8.76 -4.79
N PHE A 32 4.80 -9.96 -4.71
CA PHE A 32 6.01 -10.16 -3.93
C PHE A 32 7.15 -9.25 -4.40
N GLU A 33 7.32 -9.11 -5.71
CA GLU A 33 8.33 -8.22 -6.24
C GLU A 33 8.05 -6.77 -5.87
N LEU A 34 6.81 -6.35 -5.97
CA LEU A 34 6.41 -4.99 -5.60
C LEU A 34 6.62 -4.75 -4.11
N GLU A 35 6.31 -5.73 -3.27
CA GLU A 35 6.52 -5.63 -1.82
C GLU A 35 7.97 -5.33 -1.48
N ASP A 36 8.88 -6.05 -2.10
CA ASP A 36 10.31 -5.85 -1.85
C ASP A 36 10.73 -4.45 -2.23
N GLN A 37 10.24 -3.96 -3.37
CA GLN A 37 10.54 -2.62 -3.85
C GLN A 37 9.97 -1.54 -2.93
N LEU A 38 8.72 -1.74 -2.48
CA LEU A 38 8.08 -0.78 -1.59
C LEU A 38 8.77 -0.73 -0.22
N ALA A 39 9.12 -1.90 0.32
CA ALA A 39 9.81 -1.97 1.60
C ALA A 39 11.13 -1.20 1.55
N ALA A 40 11.89 -1.40 0.48
CA ALA A 40 13.17 -0.71 0.31
C ALA A 40 12.97 0.80 0.13
N ALA A 41 11.99 1.19 -0.68
CA ALA A 41 11.77 2.61 -1.00
C ALA A 41 11.35 3.42 0.22
N VAL A 42 10.42 2.90 1.03
CA VAL A 42 9.96 3.66 2.19
C VAL A 42 11.02 3.70 3.29
N LYS A 43 11.85 2.67 3.37
CA LYS A 43 12.97 2.67 4.30
C LYS A 43 14.03 3.67 3.88
N ASP A 44 14.41 3.64 2.61
CA ASP A 44 15.43 4.55 2.07
C ASP A 44 15.00 6.00 2.17
N ALA A 45 13.71 6.27 2.01
CA ALA A 45 13.18 7.63 2.12
C ALA A 45 12.90 8.04 3.58
N ALA A 46 13.12 7.14 4.53
CA ALA A 46 12.77 7.35 5.93
C ALA A 46 11.30 7.73 6.08
N ALA A 47 10.44 7.17 5.22
CA ALA A 47 9.02 7.50 5.19
C ALA A 47 8.19 6.61 6.12
N GLY A 48 8.69 5.43 6.45
CA GLY A 48 7.97 4.49 7.30
C GLY A 48 8.36 3.05 7.03
N GLU A 49 7.39 2.16 7.15
CA GLU A 49 7.59 0.73 7.02
C GLU A 49 6.53 0.10 6.15
N TYR A 50 6.92 -0.94 5.43
CA TYR A 50 5.96 -1.81 4.76
C TYR A 50 5.57 -2.91 5.74
N ASP A 51 4.27 -3.15 5.91
CA ASP A 51 3.75 -4.04 6.96
C ASP A 51 3.08 -5.31 6.44
N GLY A 52 3.09 -5.56 5.15
CA GLY A 52 2.52 -6.78 4.61
C GLY A 52 1.29 -6.54 3.76
N HIS A 53 0.68 -7.65 3.32
CA HIS A 53 -0.47 -7.57 2.44
C HIS A 53 -1.51 -8.63 2.80
N GLU A 54 -2.72 -8.43 2.26
CA GLU A 54 -3.79 -9.40 2.32
C GLU A 54 -4.41 -9.54 0.95
N CYS A 55 -4.75 -10.78 0.55
CA CYS A 55 -5.45 -11.01 -0.70
C CYS A 55 -6.78 -11.68 -0.41
N GLY A 56 -7.82 -11.27 -1.12
CA GLY A 56 -9.13 -11.87 -0.99
C GLY A 56 -10.16 -11.05 -1.77
N ASN A 57 -11.24 -11.69 -2.16
CA ASN A 57 -12.36 -11.05 -2.85
C ASN A 57 -11.95 -10.27 -4.10
N GLY A 58 -10.90 -10.73 -4.77
CA GLY A 58 -10.42 -10.08 -6.00
C GLY A 58 -9.51 -8.90 -5.78
N TRP A 59 -9.05 -8.68 -4.54
CA TRP A 59 -8.18 -7.55 -4.19
C TRP A 59 -6.93 -8.02 -3.47
N GLY A 60 -5.82 -7.37 -3.78
CA GLY A 60 -4.61 -7.45 -2.96
C GLY A 60 -4.42 -6.08 -2.32
N VAL A 61 -4.33 -6.04 -1.00
CA VAL A 61 -4.18 -4.78 -0.28
C VAL A 61 -2.83 -4.78 0.43
N LEU A 62 -2.01 -3.77 0.14
CA LEU A 62 -0.68 -3.63 0.73
C LEU A 62 -0.71 -2.49 1.74
N TYR A 63 -0.10 -2.70 2.89
CA TYR A 63 -0.17 -1.78 4.02
C TYR A 63 1.19 -1.17 4.31
N LEU A 64 1.26 0.17 4.29
CA LEU A 64 2.46 0.91 4.66
C LEU A 64 2.09 1.91 5.76
N TYR A 65 2.96 2.07 6.73
CA TYR A 65 2.71 2.94 7.88
C TYR A 65 3.87 3.89 8.11
N GLY A 66 3.57 5.10 8.56
CA GLY A 66 4.59 6.07 8.86
C GLY A 66 4.00 7.34 9.43
N PRO A 67 4.83 8.33 9.74
CA PRO A 67 4.36 9.60 10.32
C PRO A 67 3.51 10.43 9.37
N GLU A 68 3.73 10.31 8.05
CA GLU A 68 3.04 11.13 7.06
C GLU A 68 2.62 10.30 5.85
N ALA A 69 1.32 10.18 5.64
CA ALA A 69 0.78 9.42 4.49
C ALA A 69 1.24 10.02 3.17
N THR A 70 1.39 11.33 3.10
CA THR A 70 1.86 12.00 1.88
C THR A 70 3.29 11.57 1.54
N HIS A 71 4.15 11.46 2.54
CA HIS A 71 5.53 11.03 2.32
C HIS A 71 5.58 9.56 1.88
N LEU A 72 4.74 8.72 2.48
CA LEU A 72 4.61 7.32 2.04
C LEU A 72 4.18 7.26 0.58
N ALA A 73 3.21 8.06 0.19
CA ALA A 73 2.72 8.09 -1.18
C ALA A 73 3.80 8.55 -2.15
N GLU A 74 4.58 9.56 -1.80
CA GLU A 74 5.67 10.04 -2.65
C GLU A 74 6.67 8.93 -2.95
N ALA A 75 6.98 8.11 -1.95
CA ALA A 75 7.91 7.01 -2.13
C ALA A 75 7.29 5.86 -2.93
N ALA A 76 6.01 5.58 -2.72
CA ALA A 76 5.37 4.38 -3.24
C ALA A 76 4.74 4.53 -4.62
N VAL A 77 4.14 5.67 -4.91
CA VAL A 77 3.35 5.87 -6.14
C VAL A 77 4.15 5.58 -7.42
N PRO A 78 5.39 6.04 -7.57
CA PRO A 78 6.14 5.72 -8.79
C PRO A 78 6.32 4.22 -9.01
N LEU A 79 6.51 3.47 -7.92
CA LEU A 79 6.69 2.02 -8.01
C LEU A 79 5.39 1.32 -8.36
N VAL A 80 4.28 1.76 -7.78
CA VAL A 80 2.98 1.19 -8.09
C VAL A 80 2.62 1.46 -9.55
N ARG A 81 2.89 2.66 -10.04
CA ARG A 81 2.65 2.98 -11.44
C ARG A 81 3.48 2.10 -12.38
N ARG A 82 4.74 1.89 -12.05
CA ARG A 82 5.62 1.03 -12.85
C ARG A 82 5.17 -0.42 -12.83
N PHE A 83 4.60 -0.85 -11.70
CA PHE A 83 4.04 -2.18 -11.57
C PHE A 83 2.96 -2.44 -12.62
N GLY A 84 2.23 -1.41 -13.05
CA GLY A 84 1.17 -1.53 -14.04
C GLY A 84 -0.08 -2.18 -13.46
N PRO A 85 -0.71 -1.55 -12.47
CA PRO A 85 -1.87 -2.16 -11.81
C PRO A 85 -3.05 -2.27 -12.75
N ARG A 86 -3.89 -3.27 -12.50
CA ARG A 86 -5.10 -3.47 -13.29
C ARG A 86 -6.06 -2.31 -13.07
N GLU A 87 -6.87 -2.05 -14.07
CA GLU A 87 -7.91 -1.02 -13.99
C GLU A 87 -8.77 -1.25 -12.76
N GLY A 88 -9.10 -0.17 -12.06
CA GLY A 88 -9.85 -0.23 -10.83
C GLY A 88 -8.99 -0.20 -9.58
N SER A 89 -7.68 -0.39 -9.72
CA SER A 89 -6.76 -0.29 -8.59
C SER A 89 -6.62 1.17 -8.15
N TYR A 90 -6.35 1.37 -6.86
CA TYR A 90 -6.19 2.72 -6.32
C TYR A 90 -5.39 2.68 -5.03
N LEU A 91 -5.00 3.86 -4.54
CA LEU A 91 -4.34 3.98 -3.24
C LEU A 91 -5.21 4.84 -2.33
N VAL A 92 -5.02 4.66 -1.01
CA VAL A 92 -5.69 5.48 -0.01
C VAL A 92 -4.64 6.02 0.95
N ARG A 93 -4.61 7.33 1.12
CA ARG A 93 -3.85 7.95 2.20
C ARG A 93 -4.79 8.07 3.39
N ARG A 94 -4.37 7.52 4.52
CA ARG A 94 -5.15 7.63 5.75
C ARG A 94 -4.34 8.45 6.76
N TYR A 95 -4.93 9.51 7.25
CA TYR A 95 -4.22 10.53 8.03
C TYR A 95 -4.28 10.28 9.55
N GLY A 96 -4.34 9.05 9.94
CA GLY A 96 -4.37 8.64 11.34
C GLY A 96 -4.69 7.17 11.43
N GLY A 97 -5.16 6.72 12.59
CA GLY A 97 -5.58 5.35 12.79
C GLY A 97 -6.88 5.02 12.07
N THR A 98 -7.38 3.82 12.29
CA THR A 98 -8.65 3.38 11.70
C THR A 98 -9.75 4.38 12.02
N GLY A 99 -10.49 4.79 11.00
CA GLY A 99 -11.57 5.77 11.14
C GLY A 99 -11.14 7.20 10.92
N ALA A 100 -9.84 7.46 10.75
CA ALA A 100 -9.35 8.79 10.44
C ALA A 100 -9.69 9.17 9.00
N ARG A 101 -9.51 10.46 8.69
CA ARG A 101 -9.76 10.98 7.35
C ARG A 101 -8.93 10.22 6.31
N GLU A 102 -9.55 9.91 5.20
CA GLU A 102 -8.91 9.22 4.09
C GLU A 102 -9.04 10.00 2.80
N GLU A 103 -8.09 9.80 1.92
CA GLU A 103 -8.08 10.44 0.62
C GLU A 103 -7.65 9.40 -0.42
N ARG A 104 -8.50 9.20 -1.42
CA ARG A 104 -8.22 8.21 -2.47
C ARG A 104 -7.36 8.83 -3.57
N LEU A 105 -6.35 8.09 -4.00
CA LEU A 105 -5.49 8.48 -5.11
C LEU A 105 -5.75 7.54 -6.27
N THR A 106 -5.99 8.12 -7.44
CA THR A 106 -6.14 7.34 -8.68
C THR A 106 -4.76 7.11 -9.27
N ILE A 107 -4.56 5.92 -9.79
CA ILE A 107 -3.29 5.58 -10.39
C ILE A 107 -3.39 5.66 -11.91
#